data_bb2132f2557c5fe01a0ba33fb9d0ea57
#
_entry.id   bb2132f2557c5fe01a0ba33fb9d0ea57
#
_cell.length_a   1.000
_cell.length_b   1.000
_cell.length_c   1.000
_cell.angle_alpha   90.00
_cell.angle_beta   90.00
_cell.angle_gamma   90.00
#
_symmetry.space_group_name_H-M   'P 1'
#
loop_
_entity.id
_entity.type
_entity.pdbx_description
1 polymer ?
#
loop_
_entity_poly.entity_id
_entity_poly.type
_entity_poly.pdbx_seq_one_letter_code
_entity_poly.pdbx_strand_id
1 'polypeptide(L)'
;KLIVDSIDGIKIITTGSSVFDLSNKLGEPLVGRKNTIYLFPLAQMEFAKYQNFKETTQKLEERLLFGSYPELEQYLDWNDKINYLKEIINSYLLKDILVYEGIKQSNKILDLLKLIAFQVGQEVSLQELARQLGISKNTVESYLDLLSKVFVIYKVPGFSRNLRKEITKSNRWYFYDNGIRNGIIANFSRLEARTDVGALWENYVASERIKFQ
;
A
#
# COMPACT_ATOMS: atom_id res chain seq x y z
N LYS A 1 21.46 16.79 10.03
CA LYS A 1 22.88 16.81 9.63
C LYS A 1 23.77 17.33 10.74
N LEU A 2 23.54 18.55 11.24
CA LEU A 2 24.36 19.15 12.31
C LEU A 2 24.59 18.22 13.51
N ILE A 3 23.54 17.57 14.02
CA ILE A 3 23.65 16.68 15.17
C ILE A 3 24.54 15.46 14.88
N VAL A 4 24.35 14.82 13.69
CA VAL A 4 25.15 13.66 13.27
C VAL A 4 26.62 14.03 13.03
N ASP A 5 26.89 15.28 12.59
CA ASP A 5 28.24 15.75 12.32
C ASP A 5 28.93 16.31 13.58
N SER A 6 28.17 16.64 14.65
CA SER A 6 28.70 17.28 15.87
C SER A 6 28.88 16.33 17.06
N ILE A 7 28.27 15.15 17.03
CA ILE A 7 28.29 14.23 18.16
C ILE A 7 28.76 12.85 17.70
N ASP A 8 29.97 12.49 18.10
CA ASP A 8 30.52 11.18 17.78
C ASP A 8 29.75 10.03 18.42
N GLY A 9 29.52 8.95 17.66
CA GLY A 9 28.88 7.73 18.13
C GLY A 9 27.35 7.79 18.28
N ILE A 10 26.72 8.91 17.94
CA ILE A 10 25.25 9.03 17.99
C ILE A 10 24.58 8.18 16.89
N LYS A 11 23.52 7.49 17.29
CA LYS A 11 22.60 6.80 16.36
C LYS A 11 21.24 7.49 16.43
N ILE A 12 20.75 7.96 15.27
CA ILE A 12 19.45 8.61 15.17
C ILE A 12 18.52 7.71 14.36
N ILE A 13 17.34 7.41 14.92
CA ILE A 13 16.27 6.71 14.23
C ILE A 13 15.14 7.70 13.99
N THR A 14 14.75 7.89 12.73
CA THR A 14 13.62 8.71 12.33
C THR A 14 12.58 7.82 11.66
N THR A 15 11.31 8.05 11.94
CA THR A 15 10.18 7.31 11.35
C THR A 15 9.21 8.28 10.69
N GLY A 16 8.50 7.82 9.67
CA GLY A 16 7.44 8.57 8.99
C GLY A 16 6.54 7.63 8.21
N SER A 17 5.28 8.02 8.04
CA SER A 17 4.27 7.25 7.30
C SER A 17 4.40 7.39 5.78
N SER A 18 5.19 8.34 5.30
CA SER A 18 5.39 8.58 3.88
C SER A 18 6.85 8.91 3.55
N VAL A 19 7.21 8.69 2.28
CA VAL A 19 8.55 9.10 1.76
C VAL A 19 8.74 10.61 1.88
N PHE A 20 7.66 11.39 1.76
CA PHE A 20 7.70 12.86 1.81
C PHE A 20 8.06 13.40 3.20
N ASP A 21 7.45 12.82 4.25
CA ASP A 21 7.71 13.27 5.62
C ASP A 21 9.18 13.13 6.00
N LEU A 22 9.79 12.03 5.60
CA LEU A 22 11.22 11.82 5.87
C LEU A 22 12.12 12.70 4.99
N SER A 23 11.77 12.88 3.71
CA SER A 23 12.59 13.68 2.77
C SER A 23 12.53 15.17 3.08
N ASN A 24 11.36 15.71 3.37
CA ASN A 24 11.16 17.13 3.63
C ASN A 24 11.70 17.57 4.99
N LYS A 25 11.60 16.72 6.02
CA LYS A 25 12.08 17.02 7.38
C LYS A 25 13.59 16.85 7.54
N LEU A 26 14.24 16.05 6.69
CA LEU A 26 15.68 15.84 6.76
C LEU A 26 16.50 16.96 6.09
N GLY A 27 15.87 17.87 5.32
CA GLY A 27 16.50 19.00 4.66
C GLY A 27 17.54 18.58 3.60
N GLU A 28 18.79 18.39 3.99
CA GLU A 28 19.84 17.95 3.07
C GLU A 28 19.95 16.42 2.97
N PRO A 29 20.25 15.89 1.78
CA PRO A 29 20.45 14.45 1.60
C PRO A 29 21.64 13.95 2.43
N LEU A 30 21.38 12.98 3.32
CA LEU A 30 22.40 12.27 4.10
C LEU A 30 23.01 11.11 3.27
N VAL A 31 23.58 11.45 2.12
CA VAL A 31 24.16 10.44 1.20
C VAL A 31 25.28 9.68 1.91
N GLY A 32 25.21 8.36 1.91
CA GLY A 32 26.20 7.48 2.54
C GLY A 32 26.16 7.40 4.07
N ARG A 33 25.24 8.12 4.73
CA ARG A 33 25.13 8.18 6.21
C ARG A 33 23.76 7.78 6.74
N LYS A 34 22.89 7.22 5.90
CA LYS A 34 21.59 6.73 6.30
C LYS A 34 21.33 5.34 5.74
N ASN A 35 20.68 4.51 6.52
CA ASN A 35 20.02 3.30 6.07
C ASN A 35 18.50 3.54 6.10
N THR A 36 17.83 3.22 4.99
CA THR A 36 16.37 3.30 4.93
C THR A 36 15.81 1.90 5.08
N ILE A 37 14.92 1.73 6.05
CA ILE A 37 14.23 0.47 6.32
C ILE A 37 12.74 0.71 6.09
N TYR A 38 12.12 -0.15 5.29
CA TYR A 38 10.68 -0.12 5.06
C TYR A 38 10.01 -1.11 5.99
N LEU A 39 9.03 -0.62 6.76
CA LEU A 39 8.19 -1.46 7.63
C LEU A 39 6.87 -1.71 6.92
N PHE A 40 6.71 -2.93 6.45
CA PHE A 40 5.47 -3.40 5.85
C PHE A 40 4.54 -4.00 6.93
N PRO A 41 3.24 -4.17 6.65
CA PRO A 41 2.41 -5.09 7.42
C PRO A 41 3.07 -6.46 7.52
N LEU A 42 2.78 -7.23 8.57
CA LEU A 42 3.45 -8.51 8.85
C LEU A 42 3.42 -9.45 7.64
N ALA A 43 4.55 -10.06 7.37
CA ALA A 43 4.66 -11.10 6.35
C ALA A 43 4.22 -12.47 6.92
N GLN A 44 3.75 -13.36 6.04
CA GLN A 44 3.39 -14.72 6.41
C GLN A 44 4.54 -15.47 7.13
N MET A 45 5.76 -15.18 6.76
CA MET A 45 6.96 -15.75 7.41
C MET A 45 7.14 -15.27 8.86
N GLU A 46 6.71 -14.06 9.18
CA GLU A 46 6.77 -13.52 10.53
C GLU A 46 5.72 -14.20 11.42
N PHE A 47 4.52 -14.44 10.89
CA PHE A 47 3.49 -15.23 11.57
C PHE A 47 3.94 -16.68 11.82
N ALA A 48 4.67 -17.28 10.91
CA ALA A 48 5.19 -18.65 11.06
C ALA A 48 6.13 -18.83 12.27
N LYS A 49 6.65 -17.75 12.86
CA LYS A 49 7.42 -17.80 14.10
C LYS A 49 6.55 -18.03 15.35
N TYR A 50 5.25 -17.72 15.27
CA TYR A 50 4.31 -17.74 16.40
C TYR A 50 3.16 -18.73 16.19
N GLN A 51 2.96 -19.19 14.95
CA GLN A 51 1.84 -20.03 14.55
C GLN A 51 2.35 -21.33 13.91
N ASN A 52 1.71 -22.44 14.25
CA ASN A 52 1.94 -23.68 13.54
C ASN A 52 1.20 -23.69 12.18
N PHE A 53 1.45 -24.70 11.36
CA PHE A 53 0.86 -24.82 10.02
C PHE A 53 -0.68 -24.81 10.03
N LYS A 54 -1.30 -25.50 11.03
CA LYS A 54 -2.76 -25.56 11.14
C LYS A 54 -3.36 -24.20 11.48
N GLU A 55 -2.79 -23.50 12.44
CA GLU A 55 -3.22 -22.14 12.83
C GLU A 55 -3.05 -21.16 11.67
N THR A 56 -1.92 -21.21 10.98
CA THR A 56 -1.67 -20.40 9.79
C THR A 56 -2.72 -20.62 8.71
N THR A 57 -3.07 -21.89 8.43
CA THR A 57 -4.08 -22.22 7.42
C THR A 57 -5.47 -21.72 7.83
N GLN A 58 -5.85 -21.87 9.10
CA GLN A 58 -7.13 -21.39 9.62
C GLN A 58 -7.26 -19.86 9.56
N LYS A 59 -6.17 -19.13 9.77
CA LYS A 59 -6.16 -17.65 9.75
C LYS A 59 -5.98 -17.06 8.34
N LEU A 60 -5.80 -17.87 7.32
CA LEU A 60 -5.50 -17.38 5.98
C LEU A 60 -6.66 -16.60 5.36
N GLU A 61 -7.91 -17.06 5.53
CA GLU A 61 -9.09 -16.32 5.12
C GLU A 61 -9.13 -14.93 5.77
N GLU A 62 -8.86 -14.88 7.07
CA GLU A 62 -8.84 -13.64 7.82
C GLU A 62 -7.80 -12.65 7.26
N ARG A 63 -6.60 -13.13 6.89
CA ARG A 63 -5.57 -12.30 6.26
C ARG A 63 -5.94 -11.83 4.86
N LEU A 64 -6.63 -12.65 4.10
CA LEU A 64 -7.17 -12.24 2.80
C LEU A 64 -8.22 -11.13 2.94
N LEU A 65 -9.02 -11.15 4.02
CA LEU A 65 -10.08 -10.19 4.25
C LEU A 65 -9.61 -8.91 4.96
N PHE A 66 -8.83 -9.08 6.03
CA PHE A 66 -8.46 -7.97 6.92
C PHE A 66 -6.99 -7.52 6.76
N GLY A 67 -6.18 -8.27 6.01
CA GLY A 67 -4.76 -7.96 5.85
C GLY A 67 -3.91 -8.42 7.03
N SER A 68 -2.77 -7.78 7.19
CA SER A 68 -1.70 -8.24 8.08
C SER A 68 -1.09 -7.12 8.94
N TYR A 69 -1.84 -6.05 9.22
CA TYR A 69 -1.40 -5.04 10.20
C TYR A 69 -1.27 -5.69 11.58
N PRO A 70 -0.17 -5.43 12.33
CA PRO A 70 0.09 -6.10 13.62
C PRO A 70 -1.04 -5.95 14.64
N GLU A 71 -1.67 -4.79 14.70
CA GLU A 71 -2.77 -4.47 15.62
C GLU A 71 -3.98 -5.38 15.43
N LEU A 72 -4.21 -5.88 14.20
CA LEU A 72 -5.34 -6.78 13.90
C LEU A 72 -5.28 -8.11 14.65
N GLU A 73 -4.09 -8.56 15.05
CA GLU A 73 -3.95 -9.79 15.86
C GLU A 73 -4.51 -9.64 17.28
N GLN A 74 -4.74 -8.42 17.76
CA GLN A 74 -5.31 -8.13 19.08
C GLN A 74 -6.84 -8.16 19.08
N TYR A 75 -7.49 -8.01 17.92
CA TYR A 75 -8.94 -8.01 17.81
C TYR A 75 -9.48 -9.40 17.50
N LEU A 76 -10.44 -9.86 18.31
CA LEU A 76 -11.14 -11.13 18.12
C LEU A 76 -12.41 -10.96 17.27
N ASP A 77 -13.08 -9.82 17.42
CA ASP A 77 -14.32 -9.52 16.70
C ASP A 77 -14.05 -8.90 15.33
N TRP A 78 -14.87 -9.31 14.35
CA TRP A 78 -14.74 -8.82 12.97
C TRP A 78 -15.09 -7.33 12.83
N ASN A 79 -16.06 -6.85 13.60
CA ASN A 79 -16.44 -5.44 13.56
C ASN A 79 -15.32 -4.55 14.10
N ASP A 80 -14.59 -5.00 15.12
CA ASP A 80 -13.44 -4.28 15.64
C ASP A 80 -12.33 -4.20 14.60
N LYS A 81 -12.05 -5.29 13.87
CA LYS A 81 -11.10 -5.28 12.74
C LYS A 81 -11.53 -4.32 11.63
N ILE A 82 -12.81 -4.33 11.27
CA ILE A 82 -13.37 -3.40 10.27
C ILE A 82 -13.22 -1.96 10.73
N ASN A 83 -13.55 -1.66 11.99
CA ASN A 83 -13.46 -0.32 12.55
C ASN A 83 -12.02 0.18 12.57
N TYR A 84 -11.09 -0.65 12.99
CA TYR A 84 -9.67 -0.34 12.97
C TYR A 84 -9.16 -0.02 11.55
N LEU A 85 -9.50 -0.82 10.56
CA LEU A 85 -9.13 -0.57 9.16
C LEU A 85 -9.76 0.71 8.61
N LYS A 86 -11.01 0.99 8.95
CA LYS A 86 -11.65 2.27 8.61
C LYS A 86 -10.94 3.46 9.25
N GLU A 87 -10.49 3.32 10.49
CA GLU A 87 -9.71 4.35 11.17
C GLU A 87 -8.37 4.61 10.49
N ILE A 88 -7.62 3.55 10.15
CA ILE A 88 -6.37 3.68 9.38
C ILE A 88 -6.64 4.43 8.06
N ILE A 89 -7.65 4.02 7.30
CA ILE A 89 -7.96 4.63 6.01
C ILE A 89 -8.31 6.10 6.18
N ASN A 90 -9.19 6.44 7.12
CA ASN A 90 -9.71 7.80 7.28
C ASN A 90 -8.71 8.73 7.98
N SER A 91 -8.01 8.25 9.02
CA SER A 91 -7.20 9.09 9.89
C SER A 91 -5.76 9.26 9.41
N TYR A 92 -5.19 8.22 8.80
CA TYR A 92 -3.80 8.25 8.34
C TYR A 92 -3.70 8.41 6.83
N LEU A 93 -4.26 7.46 6.10
CA LEU A 93 -4.09 7.39 4.65
C LEU A 93 -4.69 8.59 3.94
N LEU A 94 -5.92 8.96 4.27
CA LEU A 94 -6.58 10.13 3.65
C LEU A 94 -5.98 11.45 4.10
N LYS A 95 -5.61 11.56 5.37
CA LYS A 95 -4.98 12.76 5.92
C LYS A 95 -3.62 13.03 5.25
N ASP A 96 -2.76 12.03 5.14
CA ASP A 96 -1.44 12.17 4.52
C ASP A 96 -1.56 12.55 3.03
N ILE A 97 -2.56 11.97 2.34
CA ILE A 97 -2.86 12.34 0.95
C ILE A 97 -3.37 13.77 0.83
N LEU A 98 -4.26 14.21 1.74
CA LEU A 98 -4.90 15.53 1.67
C LEU A 98 -3.98 16.68 2.07
N VAL A 99 -3.01 16.43 2.94
CA VAL A 99 -2.00 17.41 3.37
C VAL A 99 -0.98 17.70 2.26
N TYR A 100 -0.88 16.81 1.25
CA TYR A 100 0.05 17.00 0.15
C TYR A 100 -0.37 18.19 -0.74
N GLU A 101 0.49 19.21 -0.79
CA GLU A 101 0.29 20.39 -1.64
C GLU A 101 0.15 20.00 -3.11
N GLY A 102 -0.98 20.33 -3.74
CA GLY A 102 -1.24 20.05 -5.16
C GLY A 102 -2.48 19.21 -5.43
N ILE A 103 -3.12 18.63 -4.41
CA ILE A 103 -4.40 17.93 -4.60
C ILE A 103 -5.53 18.95 -4.61
N LYS A 104 -5.94 19.33 -5.81
CA LYS A 104 -7.08 20.25 -6.02
C LYS A 104 -8.45 19.56 -5.86
N GLN A 105 -8.49 18.23 -5.95
CA GLN A 105 -9.73 17.43 -5.98
C GLN A 105 -9.55 16.14 -5.17
N SER A 106 -9.65 16.24 -3.86
CA SER A 106 -9.50 15.10 -2.94
C SER A 106 -10.44 13.93 -3.24
N ASN A 107 -11.67 14.20 -3.68
CA ASN A 107 -12.61 13.15 -4.03
C ASN A 107 -12.15 12.30 -5.22
N LYS A 108 -11.46 12.91 -6.20
CA LYS A 108 -10.99 12.19 -7.39
C LYS A 108 -9.88 11.19 -7.11
N ILE A 109 -9.00 11.47 -6.15
CA ILE A 109 -7.96 10.52 -5.75
C ILE A 109 -8.55 9.31 -5.02
N LEU A 110 -9.62 9.51 -4.23
CA LEU A 110 -10.36 8.42 -3.59
C LEU A 110 -11.11 7.55 -4.61
N ASP A 111 -11.75 8.18 -5.58
CA ASP A 111 -12.44 7.46 -6.64
C ASP A 111 -11.41 6.69 -7.51
N LEU A 112 -10.24 7.28 -7.79
CA LEU A 112 -9.13 6.58 -8.45
C LEU A 112 -8.69 5.36 -7.64
N LEU A 113 -8.52 5.51 -6.33
CA LEU A 113 -8.10 4.42 -5.46
C LEU A 113 -9.12 3.27 -5.44
N LYS A 114 -10.44 3.59 -5.46
CA LYS A 114 -11.50 2.59 -5.60
C LYS A 114 -11.42 1.86 -6.94
N LEU A 115 -11.22 2.60 -8.04
CA LEU A 115 -11.08 1.98 -9.37
C LEU A 115 -9.89 1.03 -9.43
N ILE A 116 -8.75 1.40 -8.84
CA ILE A 116 -7.58 0.52 -8.71
C ILE A 116 -7.90 -0.70 -7.83
N ALA A 117 -8.66 -0.53 -6.75
CA ALA A 117 -9.05 -1.65 -5.88
C ALA A 117 -9.95 -2.68 -6.58
N PHE A 118 -10.81 -2.24 -7.52
CA PHE A 118 -11.60 -3.15 -8.35
C PHE A 118 -10.79 -3.83 -9.46
N GLN A 119 -9.68 -3.21 -9.90
CA GLN A 119 -8.83 -3.70 -10.99
C GLN A 119 -7.46 -4.20 -10.48
N VAL A 120 -7.37 -4.57 -9.20
CA VAL A 120 -6.12 -5.04 -8.61
C VAL A 120 -5.55 -6.22 -9.42
N GLY A 121 -4.25 -6.16 -9.73
CA GLY A 121 -3.58 -7.18 -10.54
C GLY A 121 -3.87 -7.12 -12.05
N GLN A 122 -4.81 -6.30 -12.50
CA GLN A 122 -5.10 -6.13 -13.93
C GLN A 122 -4.24 -5.04 -14.58
N GLU A 123 -4.10 -5.11 -15.89
CA GLU A 123 -3.47 -4.04 -16.65
C GLU A 123 -4.37 -2.81 -16.68
N VAL A 124 -3.82 -1.68 -16.26
CA VAL A 124 -4.58 -0.43 -16.09
C VAL A 124 -4.22 0.57 -17.18
N SER A 125 -5.24 1.06 -17.90
CA SER A 125 -5.11 2.16 -18.84
C SER A 125 -5.29 3.51 -18.13
N LEU A 126 -4.23 4.32 -18.08
CA LEU A 126 -4.30 5.68 -17.53
C LEU A 126 -5.29 6.57 -18.27
N GLN A 127 -5.46 6.36 -19.58
CA GLN A 127 -6.43 7.12 -20.39
C GLN A 127 -7.87 6.76 -20.05
N GLU A 128 -8.13 5.48 -19.79
CA GLU A 128 -9.46 5.02 -19.39
C GLU A 128 -9.83 5.55 -18.00
N LEU A 129 -8.92 5.46 -17.03
CA LEU A 129 -9.11 6.04 -15.69
C LEU A 129 -9.35 7.55 -15.77
N ALA A 130 -8.58 8.26 -16.58
CA ALA A 130 -8.75 9.71 -16.78
C ALA A 130 -10.14 10.06 -17.31
N ARG A 131 -10.64 9.29 -18.28
CA ARG A 131 -11.99 9.47 -18.84
C ARG A 131 -13.07 9.18 -17.81
N GLN A 132 -12.97 8.08 -17.06
CA GLN A 132 -13.95 7.71 -16.03
C GLN A 132 -14.01 8.75 -14.89
N LEU A 133 -12.87 9.32 -14.52
CA LEU A 133 -12.78 10.30 -13.45
C LEU A 133 -13.04 11.75 -13.90
N GLY A 134 -13.05 12.01 -15.20
CA GLY A 134 -13.18 13.38 -15.73
C GLY A 134 -11.97 14.26 -15.40
N ILE A 135 -10.75 13.71 -15.38
CA ILE A 135 -9.49 14.41 -15.12
C ILE A 135 -8.45 14.10 -16.20
N SER A 136 -7.33 14.82 -16.22
CA SER A 136 -6.28 14.57 -17.20
C SER A 136 -5.50 13.29 -16.90
N LYS A 137 -4.92 12.66 -17.94
CA LYS A 137 -4.01 11.52 -17.78
C LYS A 137 -2.84 11.84 -16.84
N ASN A 138 -2.27 13.04 -16.98
CA ASN A 138 -1.15 13.48 -16.13
C ASN A 138 -1.57 13.58 -14.66
N THR A 139 -2.81 14.00 -14.38
CA THR A 139 -3.36 14.03 -13.03
C THR A 139 -3.50 12.63 -12.46
N VAL A 140 -4.00 11.67 -13.26
CA VAL A 140 -4.08 10.25 -12.84
C VAL A 140 -2.69 9.72 -12.49
N GLU A 141 -1.70 9.97 -13.35
CA GLU A 141 -0.33 9.52 -13.13
C GLU A 141 0.27 10.12 -11.85
N SER A 142 0.08 11.42 -11.63
CA SER A 142 0.52 12.10 -10.40
C SER A 142 -0.16 11.54 -9.15
N TYR A 143 -1.45 11.22 -9.21
CA TYR A 143 -2.17 10.63 -8.09
C TYR A 143 -1.72 9.20 -7.79
N LEU A 144 -1.46 8.38 -8.81
CA LEU A 144 -0.90 7.04 -8.62
C LEU A 144 0.51 7.08 -8.04
N ASP A 145 1.34 8.02 -8.47
CA ASP A 145 2.67 8.24 -7.91
C ASP A 145 2.59 8.64 -6.43
N LEU A 146 1.68 9.56 -6.09
CA LEU A 146 1.45 9.95 -4.70
C LEU A 146 0.99 8.78 -3.84
N LEU A 147 -0.02 8.00 -4.29
CA LEU A 147 -0.52 6.82 -3.59
C LEU A 147 0.58 5.77 -3.36
N SER A 148 1.55 5.68 -4.27
CA SER A 148 2.72 4.80 -4.11
C SER A 148 3.70 5.34 -3.06
N LYS A 149 3.90 6.66 -3.01
CA LYS A 149 4.82 7.31 -2.07
C LYS A 149 4.31 7.32 -0.62
N VAL A 150 3.00 7.19 -0.44
CA VAL A 150 2.36 6.99 0.89
C VAL A 150 2.10 5.51 1.20
N PHE A 151 2.72 4.60 0.47
CA PHE A 151 2.70 3.14 0.72
C PHE A 151 1.30 2.50 0.73
N VAL A 152 0.37 3.02 -0.06
CA VAL A 152 -0.96 2.42 -0.23
C VAL A 152 -0.95 1.36 -1.32
N ILE A 153 -0.40 1.73 -2.48
CA ILE A 153 -0.29 0.87 -3.65
C ILE A 153 1.14 0.87 -4.18
N TYR A 154 1.47 -0.12 -4.97
CA TYR A 154 2.73 -0.16 -5.70
C TYR A 154 2.52 -0.64 -7.13
N LYS A 155 3.42 -0.22 -7.99
CA LYS A 155 3.40 -0.51 -9.41
C LYS A 155 4.27 -1.73 -9.72
N VAL A 156 3.72 -2.66 -10.49
CA VAL A 156 4.47 -3.75 -11.11
C VAL A 156 4.45 -3.55 -12.62
N PRO A 157 5.61 -3.31 -13.25
CA PRO A 157 5.69 -3.15 -14.68
C PRO A 157 5.35 -4.46 -15.41
N GLY A 158 4.76 -4.35 -16.59
CA GLY A 158 4.50 -5.50 -17.41
C GLY A 158 5.80 -6.11 -17.95
N PHE A 159 6.05 -7.40 -17.70
CA PHE A 159 7.23 -8.08 -18.20
C PHE A 159 7.24 -8.19 -19.73
N SER A 160 8.37 -7.88 -20.36
CA SER A 160 8.64 -8.17 -21.76
C SER A 160 10.11 -8.53 -21.95
N ARG A 161 10.39 -9.55 -22.77
CA ARG A 161 11.77 -9.87 -23.20
C ARG A 161 12.41 -8.73 -24.00
N ASN A 162 11.62 -7.82 -24.56
CA ASN A 162 12.09 -6.64 -25.25
C ASN A 162 11.94 -5.43 -24.33
N LEU A 163 13.06 -4.91 -23.82
CA LEU A 163 13.13 -3.76 -22.89
C LEU A 163 12.36 -2.53 -23.40
N ARG A 164 12.38 -2.27 -24.70
CA ARG A 164 11.66 -1.15 -25.32
C ARG A 164 10.13 -1.31 -25.23
N LYS A 165 9.66 -2.55 -25.35
CA LYS A 165 8.23 -2.88 -25.20
C LYS A 165 7.81 -2.92 -23.74
N GLU A 166 8.74 -3.26 -22.84
CA GLU A 166 8.49 -3.26 -21.38
C GLU A 166 8.17 -1.87 -20.86
N ILE A 167 8.91 -0.84 -21.31
CA ILE A 167 8.68 0.56 -20.91
C ILE A 167 7.29 1.07 -21.35
N THR A 168 6.77 0.57 -22.48
CA THR A 168 5.48 1.00 -23.05
C THR A 168 4.29 0.14 -22.61
N LYS A 169 4.55 -0.96 -21.90
CA LYS A 169 3.51 -1.88 -21.46
C LYS A 169 2.70 -1.29 -20.32
N SER A 170 1.42 -1.64 -20.28
CA SER A 170 0.53 -1.25 -19.19
C SER A 170 1.04 -1.80 -17.86
N ASN A 171 0.97 -0.99 -16.83
CA ASN A 171 1.37 -1.38 -15.49
C ASN A 171 0.21 -2.05 -14.76
N ARG A 172 0.55 -2.92 -13.82
CA ARG A 172 -0.38 -3.48 -12.85
C ARG A 172 -0.16 -2.81 -11.51
N TRP A 173 -1.24 -2.67 -10.75
CA TRP A 173 -1.22 -2.02 -9.45
C TRP A 173 -1.70 -2.99 -8.38
N TYR A 174 -0.99 -3.02 -7.28
CA TYR A 174 -1.27 -3.87 -6.13
C TYR A 174 -1.30 -3.03 -4.87
N PHE A 175 -2.04 -3.48 -3.88
CA PHE A 175 -2.03 -2.89 -2.55
C PHE A 175 -0.97 -3.56 -1.68
N TYR A 176 -0.32 -2.80 -0.82
CA TYR A 176 0.59 -3.36 0.18
C TYR A 176 -0.12 -4.25 1.19
N ASP A 177 -1.45 -4.09 1.35
CA ASP A 177 -2.25 -4.87 2.28
C ASP A 177 -3.67 -5.10 1.76
N ASN A 178 -4.18 -6.34 1.91
CA ASN A 178 -5.53 -6.70 1.47
C ASN A 178 -6.61 -6.02 2.30
N GLY A 179 -6.40 -5.81 3.59
CA GLY A 179 -7.36 -5.16 4.47
C GLY A 179 -7.59 -3.69 4.07
N ILE A 180 -6.54 -3.00 3.71
CA ILE A 180 -6.65 -1.63 3.15
C ILE A 180 -7.43 -1.64 1.84
N ARG A 181 -7.12 -2.55 0.91
CA ARG A 181 -7.86 -2.71 -0.34
C ARG A 181 -9.35 -2.95 -0.09
N ASN A 182 -9.67 -3.89 0.80
CA ASN A 182 -11.06 -4.24 1.12
C ASN A 182 -11.79 -3.10 1.84
N GLY A 183 -11.10 -2.37 2.71
CA GLY A 183 -11.63 -1.19 3.38
C GLY A 183 -11.95 -0.04 2.42
N ILE A 184 -11.13 0.18 1.39
CA ILE A 184 -11.37 1.19 0.34
C ILE A 184 -12.67 0.92 -0.42
N ILE A 185 -12.97 -0.34 -0.72
CA ILE A 185 -14.23 -0.72 -1.40
C ILE A 185 -15.34 -1.13 -0.41
N ALA A 186 -15.09 -1.00 0.89
CA ALA A 186 -16.02 -1.36 1.97
C ALA A 186 -16.58 -2.79 1.86
N ASN A 187 -15.75 -3.76 1.44
CA ASN A 187 -16.16 -5.15 1.26
C ASN A 187 -15.34 -6.11 2.14
N PHE A 188 -15.90 -6.51 3.26
CA PHE A 188 -15.36 -7.50 4.20
C PHE A 188 -16.22 -8.78 4.24
N SER A 189 -16.99 -9.05 3.20
CA SER A 189 -17.77 -10.29 3.09
C SER A 189 -16.85 -11.50 3.09
N ARG A 190 -17.35 -12.65 3.61
CA ARG A 190 -16.63 -13.93 3.60
C ARG A 190 -16.29 -14.36 2.17
N LEU A 191 -15.26 -15.17 2.01
CA LEU A 191 -14.75 -15.55 0.68
C LEU A 191 -15.82 -16.24 -0.17
N GLU A 192 -16.70 -17.05 0.44
CA GLU A 192 -17.77 -17.75 -0.28
C GLU A 192 -18.80 -16.80 -0.92
N ALA A 193 -18.95 -15.59 -0.36
CA ALA A 193 -19.88 -14.57 -0.87
C ALA A 193 -19.20 -13.56 -1.83
N ARG A 194 -17.92 -13.78 -2.20
CA ARG A 194 -17.14 -12.86 -3.02
C ARG A 194 -16.89 -13.40 -4.42
N THR A 195 -16.91 -12.51 -5.40
CA THR A 195 -16.56 -12.81 -6.79
C THR A 195 -15.11 -12.50 -7.14
N ASP A 196 -14.38 -11.80 -6.24
CA ASP A 196 -13.02 -11.29 -6.46
C ASP A 196 -11.94 -12.07 -5.67
N VAL A 197 -12.23 -13.29 -5.24
CA VAL A 197 -11.31 -14.13 -4.44
C VAL A 197 -9.96 -14.33 -5.13
N GLY A 198 -9.97 -14.55 -6.45
CA GLY A 198 -8.73 -14.67 -7.24
C GLY A 198 -7.87 -13.41 -7.19
N ALA A 199 -8.48 -12.23 -7.29
CA ALA A 199 -7.79 -10.96 -7.18
C ALA A 199 -7.22 -10.70 -5.77
N LEU A 200 -7.95 -11.11 -4.71
CA LEU A 200 -7.44 -11.07 -3.34
C LEU A 200 -6.20 -11.96 -3.14
N TRP A 201 -6.24 -13.17 -3.68
CA TRP A 201 -5.10 -14.08 -3.65
C TRP A 201 -3.92 -13.53 -4.41
N GLU A 202 -4.14 -13.00 -5.61
CA GLU A 202 -3.09 -12.41 -6.41
C GLU A 202 -2.43 -11.23 -5.69
N ASN A 203 -3.23 -10.33 -5.11
CA ASN A 203 -2.70 -9.21 -4.32
C ASN A 203 -1.93 -9.69 -3.08
N TYR A 204 -2.46 -10.69 -2.36
CA TYR A 204 -1.81 -11.26 -1.19
C TYR A 204 -0.41 -11.82 -1.55
N VAL A 205 -0.34 -12.69 -2.56
CA VAL A 205 0.94 -13.28 -3.01
C VAL A 205 1.91 -12.21 -3.49
N ALA A 206 1.43 -11.21 -4.24
CA ALA A 206 2.26 -10.11 -4.71
C ALA A 206 2.79 -9.26 -3.54
N SER A 207 1.96 -8.95 -2.53
CA SER A 207 2.38 -8.21 -1.34
C SER A 207 3.38 -9.00 -0.48
N GLU A 208 3.15 -10.30 -0.28
CA GLU A 208 4.10 -11.17 0.42
C GLU A 208 5.48 -11.21 -0.28
N ARG A 209 5.51 -11.20 -1.60
CA ARG A 209 6.75 -11.15 -2.37
C ARG A 209 7.56 -9.88 -2.11
N ILE A 210 6.91 -8.73 -1.96
CA ILE A 210 7.58 -7.46 -1.63
C ILE A 210 8.09 -7.44 -0.19
N LYS A 211 7.32 -7.96 0.75
CA LYS A 211 7.70 -8.04 2.16
C LYS A 211 8.93 -8.94 2.38
N PHE A 212 9.20 -9.85 1.46
CA PHE A 212 10.33 -10.78 1.51
C PHE A 212 11.66 -10.18 0.99
N GLN A 213 11.63 -9.00 0.36
CA GLN A 213 12.82 -8.32 -0.17
C GLN A 213 13.49 -7.45 0.89
#